data_fd9eb47e4c5a0b5043124fbf5579aba3
#
_entry.id   fd9eb47e4c5a0b5043124fbf5579aba3
#
_cell.length_a   1.000
_cell.length_b   1.000
_cell.length_c   1.000
_cell.angle_alpha   90.00
_cell.angle_beta   90.00
_cell.angle_gamma   90.00
#
_symmetry.space_group_name_H-M   'P 1'
#
loop_
_entity.id
_entity.type
_entity.pdbx_description
1 polymer ?
#
loop_
_entity_poly.entity_id
_entity_poly.type
_entity_poly.pdbx_seq_one_letter_code
_entity_poly.pdbx_strand_id
1 'polypeptide(L)'
;MLFRSLDIGAWTPFLFLFQQREHILDLFDELSGSRLLYNYIWIGGLSHDLPDGWLRKVRDFLIYMQPKIPELNTLLTYNKIFLERTGKVAVLPAETAIQWGVTGPNLRGSGVKWDLRKMEPYSGYETYDFEIPTGTGEAGRVGDCFDRYIVRVREMEQSLRIIEQAVQRLERMPEGDVRAAIPKTFSKVPAGEIYFRTEATKGELGFYAVSDGKSKPYRLKCRAPSFCTLSVLSKMSPGLLIADVVALVGSLDIVLGEVDR
;
A
#
# COMPACT_ATOMS: atom_id res chain seq x y z
N MET A 1 8.94 0.71 1.29
CA MET A 1 9.86 -0.35 0.88
C MET A 1 11.21 0.17 0.42
N LEU A 2 11.25 1.15 -0.47
CA LEU A 2 12.48 1.75 -1.02
C LEU A 2 13.52 2.15 0.04
N PHE A 3 13.10 2.82 1.10
CA PHE A 3 14.02 3.37 2.11
C PHE A 3 14.63 2.35 3.08
N ARG A 4 14.10 1.14 3.20
CA ARG A 4 14.57 0.15 4.16
C ARG A 4 15.98 -0.33 3.92
N SER A 5 16.32 -0.59 2.66
CA SER A 5 17.69 -0.97 2.31
C SER A 5 18.68 0.16 2.59
N LEU A 6 18.24 1.41 2.37
CA LEU A 6 19.01 2.61 2.66
C LEU A 6 19.30 2.76 4.16
N ASP A 7 18.27 2.57 5.02
CA ASP A 7 18.37 2.72 6.47
C ASP A 7 19.39 1.76 7.10
N ILE A 8 19.65 0.62 6.45
CA ILE A 8 20.67 -0.33 6.87
C ILE A 8 21.94 -0.31 6.01
N GLY A 9 22.12 0.74 5.20
CA GLY A 9 23.34 1.00 4.43
C GLY A 9 23.40 0.39 3.03
N ALA A 10 22.32 -0.22 2.52
CA ALA A 10 22.29 -0.84 1.19
C ALA A 10 21.74 0.14 0.13
N TRP A 11 22.61 0.99 -0.44
CA TRP A 11 22.24 2.00 -1.43
C TRP A 11 21.82 1.41 -2.78
N THR A 12 22.50 0.39 -3.27
CA THR A 12 22.26 -0.18 -4.60
C THR A 12 20.81 -0.71 -4.77
N PRO A 13 20.27 -1.52 -3.86
CA PRO A 13 18.87 -1.95 -3.97
C PRO A 13 17.87 -0.79 -3.90
N PHE A 14 18.18 0.25 -3.13
CA PHE A 14 17.35 1.47 -3.09
C PHE A 14 17.30 2.15 -4.47
N LEU A 15 18.45 2.45 -5.06
CA LEU A 15 18.54 3.10 -6.37
C LEU A 15 17.92 2.22 -7.47
N PHE A 16 18.14 0.91 -7.40
CA PHE A 16 17.52 -0.05 -8.31
C PHE A 16 16.00 0.05 -8.30
N LEU A 17 15.35 -0.01 -7.13
CA LEU A 17 13.90 0.11 -7.02
C LEU A 17 13.39 1.52 -7.34
N PHE A 18 14.18 2.55 -7.03
CA PHE A 18 13.80 3.92 -7.33
C PHE A 18 13.74 4.17 -8.84
N GLN A 19 14.66 3.57 -9.59
CA GLN A 19 14.63 3.60 -11.06
C GLN A 19 13.36 2.92 -11.61
N GLN A 20 12.94 1.78 -11.05
CA GLN A 20 11.72 1.11 -11.50
C GLN A 20 10.47 1.96 -11.22
N ARG A 21 10.49 2.74 -10.15
CA ARG A 21 9.39 3.65 -9.80
C ARG A 21 9.17 4.75 -10.86
N GLU A 22 10.21 5.19 -11.55
CA GLU A 22 10.10 6.21 -12.62
C GLU A 22 9.12 5.77 -13.72
N HIS A 23 9.17 4.52 -14.15
CA HIS A 23 8.24 4.01 -15.15
C HIS A 23 6.77 4.09 -14.70
N ILE A 24 6.50 3.91 -13.42
CA ILE A 24 5.14 4.08 -12.86
C ILE A 24 4.75 5.55 -12.87
N LEU A 25 5.68 6.44 -12.51
CA LEU A 25 5.41 7.88 -12.49
C LEU A 25 5.17 8.43 -13.90
N ASP A 26 5.86 7.92 -14.90
CA ASP A 26 5.63 8.29 -16.31
C ASP A 26 4.22 7.88 -16.78
N LEU A 27 3.75 6.68 -16.38
CA LEU A 27 2.39 6.26 -16.65
C LEU A 27 1.33 7.14 -15.95
N PHE A 28 1.59 7.57 -14.73
CA PHE A 28 0.69 8.48 -14.01
C PHE A 28 0.72 9.90 -14.56
N ASP A 29 1.88 10.38 -14.98
CA ASP A 29 2.03 11.70 -15.61
C ASP A 29 1.24 11.78 -16.92
N GLU A 30 1.38 10.76 -17.76
CA GLU A 30 0.60 10.67 -19.00
C GLU A 30 -0.91 10.59 -18.75
N LEU A 31 -1.32 9.84 -17.69
CA LEU A 31 -2.74 9.65 -17.38
C LEU A 31 -3.37 10.87 -16.72
N SER A 32 -2.66 11.57 -15.84
CA SER A 32 -3.25 12.60 -14.98
C SER A 32 -2.58 13.97 -15.06
N GLY A 33 -1.48 14.09 -15.81
CA GLY A 33 -0.66 15.30 -15.88
C GLY A 33 0.14 15.55 -14.60
N SER A 34 0.27 14.55 -13.71
CA SER A 34 0.99 14.70 -12.45
C SER A 34 1.70 13.42 -12.05
N ARG A 35 2.93 13.56 -11.58
CA ARG A 35 3.77 12.44 -11.13
C ARG A 35 3.48 11.97 -9.70
N LEU A 36 2.87 12.78 -8.86
CA LEU A 36 2.64 12.49 -7.44
C LEU A 36 1.25 12.86 -6.95
N LEU A 37 0.76 14.03 -7.26
CA LEU A 37 -0.51 14.57 -6.74
C LEU A 37 -1.61 14.45 -7.80
N TYR A 38 -1.79 13.25 -8.33
CA TYR A 38 -2.77 12.97 -9.36
C TYR A 38 -4.20 13.03 -8.80
N ASN A 39 -5.06 13.75 -9.52
CA ASN A 39 -6.48 13.88 -9.24
C ASN A 39 -7.29 13.34 -10.42
N TYR A 40 -7.32 12.01 -10.53
CA TYR A 40 -7.93 11.32 -11.67
C TYR A 40 -9.30 10.71 -11.32
N ILE A 41 -9.42 10.12 -10.11
CA ILE A 41 -10.67 9.51 -9.63
C ILE A 41 -11.51 10.60 -8.96
N TRP A 42 -12.70 10.84 -9.49
CA TRP A 42 -13.62 11.87 -9.02
C TRP A 42 -14.93 11.27 -8.54
N ILE A 43 -15.73 12.07 -7.85
CA ILE A 43 -17.10 11.68 -7.53
C ILE A 43 -17.87 11.46 -8.83
N GLY A 44 -18.44 10.27 -8.97
CA GLY A 44 -19.20 9.86 -10.17
C GLY A 44 -18.37 9.18 -11.24
N GLY A 45 -17.05 9.04 -11.10
CA GLY A 45 -16.21 8.34 -12.07
C GLY A 45 -14.82 8.92 -12.22
N LEU A 46 -14.35 9.08 -13.44
CA LEU A 46 -13.01 9.53 -13.78
C LEU A 46 -13.05 10.97 -14.34
N SER A 47 -11.92 11.67 -14.29
CA SER A 47 -11.79 13.02 -14.88
C SER A 47 -11.89 12.99 -16.42
N HIS A 48 -11.31 11.99 -17.04
CA HIS A 48 -11.28 11.73 -18.48
C HIS A 48 -10.96 10.25 -18.74
N ASP A 49 -11.12 9.81 -19.97
CA ASP A 49 -10.80 8.45 -20.39
C ASP A 49 -9.28 8.21 -20.50
N LEU A 50 -8.89 6.96 -20.72
CA LEU A 50 -7.51 6.57 -20.92
C LEU A 50 -6.94 7.18 -22.21
N PRO A 51 -5.70 7.68 -22.19
CA PRO A 51 -5.03 8.14 -23.41
C PRO A 51 -4.82 6.99 -24.41
N ASP A 52 -4.83 7.33 -25.70
CA ASP A 52 -4.58 6.36 -26.77
C ASP A 52 -3.25 5.62 -26.57
N GLY A 53 -3.32 4.30 -26.61
CA GLY A 53 -2.14 3.44 -26.47
C GLY A 53 -1.60 3.29 -25.02
N TRP A 54 -2.22 3.91 -24.02
CA TRP A 54 -1.79 3.85 -22.61
C TRP A 54 -1.82 2.42 -22.07
N LEU A 55 -2.84 1.62 -22.37
CA LEU A 55 -2.91 0.21 -21.95
C LEU A 55 -1.75 -0.62 -22.48
N ARG A 56 -1.26 -0.34 -23.71
CA ARG A 56 -0.07 -0.98 -24.26
C ARG A 56 1.17 -0.67 -23.43
N LYS A 57 1.35 0.60 -23.02
CA LYS A 57 2.47 1.00 -22.16
C LYS A 57 2.42 0.32 -20.78
N VAL A 58 1.22 0.13 -20.23
CA VAL A 58 1.06 -0.66 -18.98
C VAL A 58 1.45 -2.11 -19.18
N ARG A 59 1.13 -2.73 -20.31
CA ARG A 59 1.60 -4.09 -20.64
C ARG A 59 3.12 -4.17 -20.75
N ASP A 60 3.71 -3.22 -21.46
CA ASP A 60 5.16 -3.14 -21.61
C ASP A 60 5.84 -3.00 -20.22
N PHE A 61 5.25 -2.20 -19.33
CA PHE A 61 5.68 -2.10 -17.94
C PHE A 61 5.55 -3.43 -17.17
N LEU A 62 4.47 -4.18 -17.34
CA LEU A 62 4.29 -5.49 -16.69
C LEU A 62 5.38 -6.47 -17.14
N ILE A 63 5.65 -6.56 -18.44
CA ILE A 63 6.71 -7.40 -19.00
C ILE A 63 8.07 -6.99 -18.44
N TYR A 64 8.34 -5.69 -18.41
CA TYR A 64 9.58 -5.13 -17.87
C TYR A 64 9.77 -5.43 -16.39
N MET A 65 8.70 -5.36 -15.60
CA MET A 65 8.75 -5.48 -14.13
C MET A 65 8.88 -6.93 -13.64
N GLN A 66 8.37 -7.90 -14.39
CA GLN A 66 8.41 -9.31 -14.00
C GLN A 66 9.80 -9.81 -13.59
N PRO A 67 10.89 -9.61 -14.37
CA PRO A 67 12.22 -10.07 -13.98
C PRO A 67 12.86 -9.23 -12.87
N LYS A 68 12.33 -8.03 -12.56
CA LYS A 68 12.93 -7.12 -11.58
C LYS A 68 12.72 -7.56 -10.12
N ILE A 69 11.67 -8.33 -9.84
CA ILE A 69 11.42 -8.86 -8.49
C ILE A 69 12.42 -9.96 -8.14
N PRO A 70 12.65 -10.99 -8.97
CA PRO A 70 13.74 -11.97 -8.76
C PRO A 70 15.13 -11.31 -8.67
N GLU A 71 15.40 -10.28 -9.49
CA GLU A 71 16.65 -9.51 -9.40
C GLU A 71 16.82 -8.83 -8.05
N LEU A 72 15.74 -8.23 -7.49
CA LEU A 72 15.74 -7.68 -6.14
C LEU A 72 16.02 -8.74 -5.08
N ASN A 73 15.47 -9.94 -5.23
CA ASN A 73 15.71 -11.04 -4.30
C ASN A 73 17.19 -11.42 -4.28
N THR A 74 17.85 -11.42 -5.41
CA THR A 74 19.29 -11.68 -5.52
C THR A 74 20.12 -10.54 -4.91
N LEU A 75 19.72 -9.29 -5.14
CA LEU A 75 20.47 -8.11 -4.68
C LEU A 75 20.33 -7.88 -3.18
N LEU A 76 19.17 -8.13 -2.58
CA LEU A 76 18.86 -7.73 -1.21
C LEU A 76 18.27 -8.83 -0.36
N THR A 77 17.18 -9.47 -0.78
CA THR A 77 16.33 -10.32 0.09
C THR A 77 17.13 -11.41 0.78
N TYR A 78 17.98 -12.10 0.05
CA TYR A 78 18.79 -13.22 0.57
C TYR A 78 20.25 -12.84 0.83
N ASN A 79 20.54 -11.54 0.88
CA ASN A 79 21.87 -11.09 1.32
C ASN A 79 22.07 -11.40 2.81
N LYS A 80 23.20 -12.03 3.14
CA LYS A 80 23.52 -12.46 4.51
C LYS A 80 23.42 -11.32 5.54
N ILE A 81 23.97 -10.15 5.20
CA ILE A 81 23.95 -8.99 6.11
C ILE A 81 22.52 -8.52 6.33
N PHE A 82 21.69 -8.48 5.27
CA PHE A 82 20.30 -8.10 5.37
C PHE A 82 19.50 -9.07 6.25
N LEU A 83 19.70 -10.38 6.09
CA LEU A 83 19.06 -11.40 6.90
C LEU A 83 19.46 -11.28 8.38
N GLU A 84 20.73 -11.08 8.67
CA GLU A 84 21.22 -10.90 10.06
C GLU A 84 20.71 -9.61 10.72
N ARG A 85 20.52 -8.53 9.92
CA ARG A 85 20.03 -7.22 10.41
C ARG A 85 18.53 -7.15 10.56
N THR A 86 17.76 -8.07 9.99
CA THR A 86 16.30 -8.01 9.96
C THR A 86 15.63 -9.25 10.58
N GLY A 87 16.27 -10.40 10.50
CA GLY A 87 15.79 -11.64 11.09
C GLY A 87 15.85 -11.60 12.63
N LYS A 88 14.76 -12.04 13.27
CA LYS A 88 14.57 -12.05 14.74
C LYS A 88 14.55 -10.67 15.40
N VAL A 89 14.74 -9.58 14.65
CA VAL A 89 14.77 -8.21 15.15
C VAL A 89 13.36 -7.66 15.24
N ALA A 90 13.02 -7.02 16.36
CA ALA A 90 11.77 -6.30 16.59
C ALA A 90 10.53 -7.10 16.15
N VAL A 91 10.33 -8.25 16.77
CA VAL A 91 9.18 -9.13 16.55
C VAL A 91 7.90 -8.43 17.04
N LEU A 92 6.89 -8.35 16.19
CA LEU A 92 5.55 -7.88 16.52
C LEU A 92 4.60 -9.08 16.57
N PRO A 93 4.19 -9.53 17.76
CA PRO A 93 3.23 -10.62 17.89
C PRO A 93 1.86 -10.20 17.32
N ALA A 94 1.15 -11.15 16.71
CA ALA A 94 -0.17 -10.92 16.09
C ALA A 94 -1.18 -10.30 17.09
N GLU A 95 -1.22 -10.81 18.33
CA GLU A 95 -2.10 -10.28 19.36
C GLU A 95 -1.81 -8.81 19.67
N THR A 96 -0.53 -8.45 19.85
CA THR A 96 -0.12 -7.07 20.08
C THR A 96 -0.47 -6.18 18.89
N ALA A 97 -0.24 -6.67 17.65
CA ALA A 97 -0.59 -5.93 16.44
C ALA A 97 -2.09 -5.61 16.40
N ILE A 98 -2.94 -6.58 16.69
CA ILE A 98 -4.41 -6.42 16.71
C ILE A 98 -4.83 -5.44 17.83
N GLN A 99 -4.32 -5.60 19.04
CA GLN A 99 -4.64 -4.72 20.19
C GLN A 99 -4.30 -3.26 19.92
N TRP A 100 -3.23 -2.99 19.16
CA TRP A 100 -2.80 -1.64 18.80
C TRP A 100 -3.41 -1.13 17.49
N GLY A 101 -4.33 -1.90 16.88
CA GLY A 101 -4.99 -1.52 15.64
C GLY A 101 -4.05 -1.46 14.43
N VAL A 102 -2.94 -2.20 14.45
CA VAL A 102 -2.04 -2.34 13.31
C VAL A 102 -2.75 -3.11 12.21
N THR A 103 -2.65 -2.65 10.97
CA THR A 103 -3.27 -3.25 9.79
C THR A 103 -2.29 -3.30 8.62
N GLY A 104 -2.73 -3.82 7.50
CA GLY A 104 -1.95 -3.87 6.26
C GLY A 104 -0.73 -4.78 6.32
N PRO A 105 0.33 -4.45 5.58
CA PRO A 105 1.52 -5.29 5.48
C PRO A 105 2.20 -5.58 6.83
N ASN A 106 2.07 -4.68 7.81
CA ASN A 106 2.63 -4.88 9.15
C ASN A 106 1.87 -5.95 9.93
N LEU A 107 0.54 -5.98 9.85
CA LEU A 107 -0.28 -7.04 10.44
C LEU A 107 -0.07 -8.37 9.71
N ARG A 108 -0.02 -8.34 8.39
CA ARG A 108 0.27 -9.53 7.57
C ARG A 108 1.67 -10.08 7.85
N GLY A 109 2.66 -9.21 8.09
CA GLY A 109 3.99 -9.60 8.57
C GLY A 109 3.96 -10.37 9.88
N SER A 110 2.99 -10.10 10.76
CA SER A 110 2.76 -10.85 12.00
C SER A 110 1.97 -12.17 11.81
N GLY A 111 1.78 -12.62 10.56
CA GLY A 111 1.12 -13.89 10.22
C GLY A 111 -0.40 -13.83 10.12
N VAL A 112 -1.02 -12.66 10.29
CA VAL A 112 -2.48 -12.51 10.22
C VAL A 112 -2.91 -12.25 8.77
N LYS A 113 -3.72 -13.16 8.24
CA LYS A 113 -4.26 -13.07 6.87
C LYS A 113 -5.46 -12.12 6.83
N TRP A 114 -5.19 -10.81 6.84
CA TRP A 114 -6.20 -9.77 6.81
C TRP A 114 -5.91 -8.74 5.72
N ASP A 115 -6.89 -8.54 4.82
CA ASP A 115 -6.82 -7.54 3.75
C ASP A 115 -8.26 -7.16 3.38
N LEU A 116 -8.58 -5.86 3.42
CA LEU A 116 -9.92 -5.35 3.16
C LEU A 116 -10.39 -5.62 1.73
N ARG A 117 -9.47 -5.71 0.78
CA ARG A 117 -9.79 -6.05 -0.62
C ARG A 117 -10.42 -7.45 -0.78
N LYS A 118 -10.19 -8.35 0.20
CA LYS A 118 -10.77 -9.71 0.24
C LYS A 118 -11.84 -9.88 1.31
N MET A 119 -11.68 -9.20 2.48
CA MET A 119 -12.60 -9.37 3.61
C MET A 119 -13.85 -8.49 3.48
N GLU A 120 -13.71 -7.30 2.93
CA GLU A 120 -14.78 -6.34 2.66
C GLU A 120 -14.59 -5.75 1.26
N PRO A 121 -14.80 -6.54 0.19
CA PRO A 121 -14.44 -6.16 -1.16
C PRO A 121 -15.13 -4.85 -1.61
N TYR A 122 -14.40 -4.04 -2.33
CA TYR A 122 -14.86 -2.78 -2.91
C TYR A 122 -14.23 -2.58 -4.30
N SER A 123 -14.80 -1.71 -5.10
CA SER A 123 -14.26 -1.32 -6.42
C SER A 123 -13.90 -2.49 -7.34
N GLY A 124 -14.64 -3.61 -7.23
CA GLY A 124 -14.45 -4.79 -8.09
C GLY A 124 -13.34 -5.74 -7.64
N TYR A 125 -12.74 -5.55 -6.46
CA TYR A 125 -11.67 -6.45 -5.97
C TYR A 125 -12.13 -7.89 -5.76
N GLU A 126 -13.42 -8.15 -5.53
CA GLU A 126 -14.02 -9.48 -5.44
C GLU A 126 -13.82 -10.33 -6.70
N THR A 127 -13.60 -9.67 -7.82
CA THR A 127 -13.50 -10.30 -9.13
C THR A 127 -12.05 -10.58 -9.56
N TYR A 128 -11.04 -10.08 -8.80
CA TYR A 128 -9.64 -10.33 -9.10
C TYR A 128 -9.12 -11.54 -8.31
N ASP A 129 -8.34 -12.35 -9.02
CA ASP A 129 -7.62 -13.47 -8.43
C ASP A 129 -6.23 -13.01 -7.98
N PHE A 130 -6.02 -12.98 -6.66
CA PHE A 130 -4.75 -12.68 -6.01
C PHE A 130 -4.69 -13.31 -4.62
N GLU A 131 -3.50 -13.48 -4.11
CA GLU A 131 -3.24 -14.04 -2.79
C GLU A 131 -2.90 -12.94 -1.77
N ILE A 132 -3.10 -13.24 -0.49
CA ILE A 132 -2.68 -12.38 0.62
C ILE A 132 -1.42 -12.99 1.24
N PRO A 133 -0.23 -12.48 0.94
CA PRO A 133 1.00 -12.94 1.56
C PRO A 133 1.01 -12.64 3.07
N THR A 134 1.54 -13.57 3.85
CA THR A 134 1.73 -13.41 5.31
C THR A 134 3.15 -13.74 5.71
N GLY A 135 3.58 -13.22 6.85
CA GLY A 135 4.86 -13.57 7.46
C GLY A 135 4.86 -15.04 7.91
N THR A 136 5.97 -15.71 7.66
CA THR A 136 6.17 -17.14 7.96
C THR A 136 7.36 -17.41 8.90
N GLY A 137 8.10 -16.35 9.27
CA GLY A 137 9.30 -16.49 10.09
C GLY A 137 10.52 -17.01 9.32
N GLU A 138 10.58 -16.77 8.02
CA GLU A 138 11.59 -17.34 7.10
C GLU A 138 13.04 -17.03 7.53
N ALA A 139 13.30 -15.80 8.00
CA ALA A 139 14.64 -15.43 8.50
C ALA A 139 14.80 -15.58 10.02
N GLY A 140 13.73 -15.93 10.74
CA GLY A 140 13.84 -16.05 12.19
C GLY A 140 12.56 -16.33 12.91
N ARG A 141 11.70 -15.32 13.08
CA ARG A 141 10.43 -15.43 13.81
C ARG A 141 9.33 -14.71 13.07
N VAL A 142 8.12 -15.28 13.09
CA VAL A 142 6.94 -14.63 12.56
C VAL A 142 6.76 -13.25 13.21
N GLY A 143 6.62 -12.22 12.38
CA GLY A 143 6.45 -10.84 12.82
C GLY A 143 7.75 -10.06 13.01
N ASP A 144 8.91 -10.55 12.63
CA ASP A 144 10.17 -9.80 12.66
C ASP A 144 10.27 -8.75 11.52
N CYS A 145 11.36 -7.99 11.49
CA CYS A 145 11.60 -7.00 10.45
C CYS A 145 11.65 -7.62 9.05
N PHE A 146 12.18 -8.84 8.92
CA PHE A 146 12.25 -9.53 7.64
C PHE A 146 10.87 -9.90 7.13
N ASP A 147 10.00 -10.45 7.98
CA ASP A 147 8.64 -10.81 7.58
C ASP A 147 7.85 -9.58 7.08
N ARG A 148 7.96 -8.43 7.75
CA ARG A 148 7.36 -7.18 7.27
C ARG A 148 7.92 -6.72 5.94
N TYR A 149 9.17 -7.02 5.63
CA TYR A 149 9.80 -6.74 4.34
C TYR A 149 9.32 -7.72 3.26
N ILE A 150 9.45 -9.04 3.49
CA ILE A 150 9.17 -10.04 2.46
C ILE A 150 7.69 -10.07 2.06
N VAL A 151 6.77 -9.81 2.99
CA VAL A 151 5.35 -9.65 2.68
C VAL A 151 5.15 -8.59 1.60
N ARG A 152 5.82 -7.43 1.71
CA ARG A 152 5.68 -6.35 0.72
C ARG A 152 6.34 -6.69 -0.63
N VAL A 153 7.39 -7.50 -0.65
CA VAL A 153 7.96 -8.02 -1.90
C VAL A 153 6.96 -8.92 -2.61
N ARG A 154 6.37 -9.87 -1.87
CA ARG A 154 5.34 -10.77 -2.38
C ARG A 154 4.06 -10.02 -2.81
N GLU A 155 3.70 -8.95 -2.11
CA GLU A 155 2.58 -8.08 -2.50
C GLU A 155 2.83 -7.33 -3.82
N MET A 156 4.07 -7.03 -4.19
CA MET A 156 4.37 -6.50 -5.53
C MET A 156 4.03 -7.51 -6.63
N GLU A 157 4.33 -8.79 -6.45
CA GLU A 157 3.95 -9.84 -7.38
C GLU A 157 2.42 -9.92 -7.55
N GLN A 158 1.70 -9.88 -6.43
CA GLN A 158 0.23 -9.87 -6.46
C GLN A 158 -0.34 -8.60 -7.11
N SER A 159 0.31 -7.47 -6.92
CA SER A 159 -0.08 -6.21 -7.57
C SER A 159 0.08 -6.29 -9.09
N LEU A 160 1.17 -6.86 -9.60
CA LEU A 160 1.35 -7.09 -11.04
C LEU A 160 0.24 -8.01 -11.59
N ARG A 161 -0.10 -9.08 -10.87
CA ARG A 161 -1.19 -10.00 -11.22
C ARG A 161 -2.56 -9.30 -11.29
N ILE A 162 -2.85 -8.39 -10.35
CA ILE A 162 -4.08 -7.60 -10.38
C ILE A 162 -4.09 -6.65 -11.58
N ILE A 163 -2.99 -5.94 -11.83
CA ILE A 163 -2.89 -4.99 -12.96
C ILE A 163 -3.06 -5.72 -14.29
N GLU A 164 -2.46 -6.90 -14.46
CA GLU A 164 -2.62 -7.72 -15.67
C GLU A 164 -4.10 -8.06 -15.91
N GLN A 165 -4.80 -8.52 -14.90
CA GLN A 165 -6.23 -8.84 -14.98
C GLN A 165 -7.07 -7.57 -15.29
N ALA A 166 -6.71 -6.43 -14.68
CA ALA A 166 -7.38 -5.16 -14.93
C ALA A 166 -7.21 -4.70 -16.38
N VAL A 167 -5.99 -4.78 -16.94
CA VAL A 167 -5.71 -4.45 -18.34
C VAL A 167 -6.53 -5.34 -19.28
N GLN A 168 -6.52 -6.66 -19.04
CA GLN A 168 -7.31 -7.60 -19.85
C GLN A 168 -8.81 -7.31 -19.84
N ARG A 169 -9.34 -6.80 -18.74
CA ARG A 169 -10.76 -6.40 -18.63
C ARG A 169 -11.03 -5.10 -19.38
N LEU A 170 -10.20 -4.09 -19.17
CA LEU A 170 -10.35 -2.79 -19.82
C LEU A 170 -10.35 -2.93 -21.36
N GLU A 171 -9.53 -3.80 -21.91
CA GLU A 171 -9.50 -4.05 -23.36
C GLU A 171 -10.78 -4.71 -23.92
N ARG A 172 -11.53 -5.37 -23.06
CA ARG A 172 -12.81 -6.02 -23.44
C ARG A 172 -14.02 -5.19 -23.09
N MET A 173 -13.83 -4.09 -22.36
CA MET A 173 -14.93 -3.20 -22.00
C MET A 173 -15.40 -2.43 -23.25
N PRO A 174 -16.72 -2.28 -23.44
CA PRO A 174 -17.25 -1.40 -24.47
C PRO A 174 -16.92 0.05 -24.14
N GLU A 175 -16.77 0.86 -25.18
CA GLU A 175 -16.68 2.31 -25.02
C GLU A 175 -17.96 2.86 -24.36
N GLY A 176 -17.80 3.86 -23.51
CA GLY A 176 -18.92 4.47 -22.79
C GLY A 176 -18.50 5.66 -21.94
N ASP A 177 -19.46 6.28 -21.30
CA ASP A 177 -19.20 7.42 -20.43
C ASP A 177 -18.38 6.98 -19.19
N VAL A 178 -17.23 7.61 -19.03
CA VAL A 178 -16.32 7.35 -17.88
C VAL A 178 -16.76 8.08 -16.60
N ARG A 179 -17.80 8.92 -16.71
CA ARG A 179 -18.32 9.74 -15.61
C ARG A 179 -19.83 9.88 -15.66
N ALA A 180 -20.49 9.59 -14.54
CA ALA A 180 -21.91 9.84 -14.39
C ALA A 180 -22.24 11.34 -14.39
N ALA A 181 -23.42 11.69 -14.89
CA ALA A 181 -23.94 13.04 -14.78
C ALA A 181 -24.30 13.32 -13.31
N ILE A 182 -23.47 14.09 -12.64
CA ILE A 182 -23.69 14.50 -11.26
C ILE A 182 -23.80 16.03 -11.16
N PRO A 183 -24.55 16.57 -10.18
CA PRO A 183 -24.58 18.00 -9.94
C PRO A 183 -23.19 18.55 -9.68
N LYS A 184 -22.84 19.67 -10.35
CA LYS A 184 -21.53 20.32 -10.18
C LYS A 184 -21.29 20.84 -8.76
N THR A 185 -22.35 21.02 -7.97
CA THR A 185 -22.29 21.54 -6.61
C THR A 185 -23.18 20.71 -5.70
N PHE A 186 -22.59 20.04 -4.73
CA PHE A 186 -23.32 19.43 -3.62
C PHE A 186 -23.61 20.53 -2.57
N SER A 187 -24.80 21.14 -2.64
CA SER A 187 -25.15 22.20 -1.70
C SER A 187 -25.45 21.69 -0.30
N LYS A 188 -25.93 20.45 -0.16
CA LYS A 188 -26.27 19.83 1.13
C LYS A 188 -26.10 18.32 1.03
N VAL A 189 -25.45 17.75 2.03
CA VAL A 189 -25.38 16.30 2.24
C VAL A 189 -26.46 15.93 3.25
N PRO A 190 -27.28 14.90 3.04
CA PRO A 190 -28.29 14.48 4.02
C PRO A 190 -27.71 14.29 5.41
N ALA A 191 -28.48 14.59 6.46
CA ALA A 191 -28.05 14.31 7.83
C ALA A 191 -27.88 12.81 8.04
N GLY A 192 -26.80 12.43 8.70
CA GLY A 192 -26.45 11.03 8.95
C GLY A 192 -24.97 10.86 9.27
N GLU A 193 -24.59 9.65 9.54
CA GLU A 193 -23.18 9.29 9.79
C GLU A 193 -22.79 8.08 8.97
N ILE A 194 -21.51 8.02 8.58
CA ILE A 194 -20.93 6.93 7.80
C ILE A 194 -19.49 6.68 8.23
N TYR A 195 -19.10 5.42 8.29
CA TYR A 195 -17.71 5.00 8.31
C TYR A 195 -17.43 4.18 7.06
N PHE A 196 -16.43 4.57 6.29
CA PHE A 196 -15.98 3.83 5.12
C PHE A 196 -14.46 3.64 5.19
N ARG A 197 -13.99 2.45 4.80
CA ARG A 197 -12.58 2.08 4.85
C ARG A 197 -12.12 1.38 3.59
N THR A 198 -10.84 1.55 3.30
CA THR A 198 -10.17 0.94 2.15
C THR A 198 -8.79 0.43 2.56
N GLU A 199 -8.27 -0.54 1.82
CA GLU A 199 -6.89 -0.99 1.97
C GLU A 199 -5.96 -0.04 1.24
N ALA A 200 -5.32 0.85 1.99
CA ALA A 200 -4.24 1.69 1.47
C ALA A 200 -2.91 0.93 1.53
N THR A 201 -1.87 1.48 0.92
CA THR A 201 -0.53 0.87 0.85
C THR A 201 0.09 0.56 2.21
N LYS A 202 -0.33 1.27 3.26
CA LYS A 202 0.16 1.08 4.65
C LYS A 202 -0.82 0.29 5.52
N GLY A 203 -2.02 0.03 5.04
CA GLY A 203 -3.09 -0.70 5.72
C GLY A 203 -4.43 0.01 5.62
N GLU A 204 -5.31 -0.23 6.57
CA GLU A 204 -6.65 0.33 6.60
C GLU A 204 -6.63 1.86 6.71
N LEU A 205 -7.10 2.54 5.67
CA LEU A 205 -7.44 3.96 5.67
C LEU A 205 -8.95 4.10 5.81
N GLY A 206 -9.40 4.75 6.89
CA GLY A 206 -10.81 4.92 7.19
C GLY A 206 -11.22 6.37 7.33
N PHE A 207 -12.44 6.68 6.89
CA PHE A 207 -13.07 7.99 7.05
C PHE A 207 -14.39 7.83 7.79
N TYR A 208 -14.49 8.48 8.94
CA TYR A 208 -15.74 8.64 9.67
C TYR A 208 -16.26 10.06 9.47
N ALA A 209 -17.44 10.19 8.91
CA ALA A 209 -18.06 11.47 8.62
C ALA A 209 -19.45 11.56 9.25
N VAL A 210 -19.76 12.72 9.85
CA VAL A 210 -21.09 13.07 10.37
C VAL A 210 -21.56 14.31 9.62
N SER A 211 -22.78 14.25 9.06
CA SER A 211 -23.46 15.37 8.41
C SER A 211 -24.67 15.79 9.23
N ASP A 212 -24.84 17.09 9.43
CA ASP A 212 -26.03 17.71 10.03
C ASP A 212 -27.01 18.29 8.97
N GLY A 213 -26.83 17.93 7.72
CA GLY A 213 -27.62 18.44 6.59
C GLY A 213 -27.14 19.78 6.01
N LYS A 214 -26.00 20.30 6.48
CA LYS A 214 -25.38 21.52 5.95
C LYS A 214 -24.34 21.22 4.87
N SER A 215 -23.76 22.27 4.30
CA SER A 215 -22.73 22.18 3.25
C SER A 215 -21.34 21.73 3.76
N LYS A 216 -21.13 21.79 5.06
CA LYS A 216 -19.89 21.35 5.73
C LYS A 216 -20.20 20.17 6.64
N PRO A 217 -19.30 19.17 6.73
CA PRO A 217 -19.49 18.09 7.68
C PRO A 217 -19.47 18.63 9.12
N TYR A 218 -20.37 18.11 9.97
CA TYR A 218 -20.37 18.41 11.39
C TYR A 218 -19.10 17.85 12.06
N ARG A 219 -18.68 16.63 11.64
CA ARG A 219 -17.45 15.98 12.10
C ARG A 219 -16.85 15.14 10.98
N LEU A 220 -15.54 15.20 10.84
CA LEU A 220 -14.77 14.32 9.99
C LEU A 220 -13.58 13.78 10.80
N LYS A 221 -13.39 12.47 10.78
CA LYS A 221 -12.20 11.82 11.36
C LYS A 221 -11.59 10.86 10.34
N CYS A 222 -10.29 11.01 10.12
CA CYS A 222 -9.51 10.07 9.34
C CYS A 222 -8.81 9.08 10.29
N ARG A 223 -8.92 7.79 9.99
CA ARG A 223 -8.10 6.75 10.59
C ARG A 223 -6.94 6.47 9.65
N ALA A 224 -5.74 6.74 10.10
CA ALA A 224 -4.52 6.51 9.35
C ALA A 224 -3.82 5.24 9.84
N PRO A 225 -3.47 4.29 8.97
CA PRO A 225 -2.77 3.07 9.36
C PRO A 225 -1.38 3.36 9.93
N SER A 226 -0.66 4.36 9.40
CA SER A 226 0.67 4.72 9.89
C SER A 226 0.65 5.26 11.33
N PHE A 227 -0.41 5.94 11.75
CA PHE A 227 -0.56 6.39 13.15
C PHE A 227 -0.63 5.21 14.12
N CYS A 228 -1.48 4.21 13.84
CA CYS A 228 -1.60 3.01 14.66
C CYS A 228 -0.28 2.21 14.68
N THR A 229 0.36 2.09 13.51
CA THR A 229 1.63 1.37 13.38
C THR A 229 2.76 2.08 14.14
N LEU A 230 2.82 3.42 14.09
CA LEU A 230 3.83 4.18 14.84
C LEU A 230 3.61 4.07 16.36
N SER A 231 2.36 4.04 16.80
CA SER A 231 2.02 3.94 18.22
C SER A 231 2.60 2.68 18.88
N VAL A 232 2.69 1.57 18.15
CA VAL A 232 3.23 0.30 18.68
C VAL A 232 4.75 0.32 18.86
N LEU A 233 5.45 1.32 18.31
CA LEU A 233 6.91 1.46 18.40
C LEU A 233 7.39 1.44 19.85
N SER A 234 6.67 2.11 20.76
CA SER A 234 6.99 2.15 22.19
C SER A 234 6.99 0.77 22.86
N LYS A 235 6.25 -0.19 22.32
CA LYS A 235 6.20 -1.58 22.82
C LYS A 235 7.29 -2.46 22.22
N MET A 236 7.72 -2.16 20.99
CA MET A 236 8.69 -2.97 20.26
C MET A 236 10.15 -2.56 20.53
N SER A 237 10.40 -1.32 20.95
CA SER A 237 11.74 -0.75 21.09
C SER A 237 12.51 -1.22 22.35
N PRO A 238 11.87 -1.51 23.51
CA PRO A 238 12.62 -1.86 24.71
C PRO A 238 13.50 -3.10 24.50
N GLY A 239 14.78 -2.99 24.90
CA GLY A 239 15.76 -4.07 24.80
C GLY A 239 16.45 -4.23 23.43
N LEU A 240 16.09 -3.40 22.45
CA LEU A 240 16.77 -3.37 21.16
C LEU A 240 18.05 -2.52 21.21
N LEU A 241 19.01 -2.85 20.38
CA LEU A 241 20.14 -1.95 20.10
C LEU A 241 19.64 -0.72 19.33
N ILE A 242 20.31 0.43 19.50
CA ILE A 242 19.96 1.67 18.77
C ILE A 242 19.95 1.42 17.25
N ALA A 243 20.92 0.66 16.74
CA ALA A 243 20.97 0.30 15.31
C ALA A 243 19.77 -0.57 14.89
N ASP A 244 19.19 -1.38 15.77
CA ASP A 244 18.01 -2.20 15.48
C ASP A 244 16.72 -1.38 15.54
N VAL A 245 16.68 -0.29 16.31
CA VAL A 245 15.56 0.65 16.28
C VAL A 245 15.45 1.31 14.90
N VAL A 246 16.56 1.63 14.25
CA VAL A 246 16.55 2.14 12.86
C VAL A 246 15.93 1.10 11.92
N ALA A 247 16.36 -0.16 12.00
CA ALA A 247 15.78 -1.26 11.21
C ALA A 247 14.28 -1.46 11.52
N LEU A 248 13.88 -1.33 12.79
CA LEU A 248 12.49 -1.41 13.24
C LEU A 248 11.66 -0.31 12.56
N VAL A 249 12.03 0.97 12.70
CA VAL A 249 11.30 2.11 12.13
C VAL A 249 11.20 1.95 10.61
N GLY A 250 12.31 1.64 9.93
CA GLY A 250 12.32 1.34 8.50
C GLY A 250 11.38 0.20 8.14
N SER A 251 11.29 -0.86 8.96
CA SER A 251 10.41 -2.01 8.70
C SER A 251 8.93 -1.69 8.87
N LEU A 252 8.54 -0.73 9.69
CA LEU A 252 7.16 -0.29 9.85
C LEU A 252 6.66 0.49 8.63
N ASP A 253 7.57 1.14 7.89
CA ASP A 253 7.28 1.81 6.63
C ASP A 253 6.18 2.88 6.77
N ILE A 254 6.30 3.71 7.78
CA ILE A 254 5.35 4.79 8.08
C ILE A 254 5.48 5.96 7.09
N VAL A 255 4.39 6.68 6.89
CA VAL A 255 4.34 7.96 6.17
C VAL A 255 3.93 9.05 7.15
N LEU A 256 4.83 10.00 7.43
CA LEU A 256 4.60 11.03 8.45
C LEU A 256 3.44 11.97 8.08
N GLY A 257 3.26 12.31 6.79
CA GLY A 257 2.11 13.10 6.35
C GLY A 257 0.77 12.41 6.61
N GLU A 258 0.73 11.06 6.59
CA GLU A 258 -0.45 10.29 6.95
C GLU A 258 -0.66 10.26 8.49
N VAL A 259 0.40 10.33 9.27
CA VAL A 259 0.33 10.40 10.74
C VAL A 259 -0.24 11.75 11.18
N ASP A 260 0.21 12.84 10.58
CA ASP A 260 -0.13 14.21 10.97
C ASP A 260 -1.52 14.67 10.48
N ARG A 261 -2.00 14.20 9.35
CA ARG A 261 -3.34 14.42 8.76
C ARG A 261 -3.83 15.86 8.74
#